data_7dd2e93d0669a98c4ec4370a8c2e69d0
#
_entry.id   7dd2e93d0669a98c4ec4370a8c2e69d0
#
_cell.length_a   1.000
_cell.length_b   1.000
_cell.length_c   1.000
_cell.angle_alpha   90.00
_cell.angle_beta   90.00
_cell.angle_gamma   90.00
#
_symmetry.space_group_name_H-M   'P 1'
#
loop_
_entity.id
_entity.type
_entity.pdbx_description
1 polymer ?
#
loop_
_entity_poly.entity_id
_entity_poly.type
_entity_poly.pdbx_seq_one_letter_code
_entity_poly.pdbx_strand_id
1 'polypeptide(L)'
;FVFDLTDSFQTVEISPNFTIVTDLLPGKNDEVDIESSVRRIDTFTKRILDTLSNKKLLVLRKDYVKNPIFGVGQLAFLNPFPDEFIYETKFMKAYLASYLNELFSINIRKEHWITGGIQTYVMMQYVEEFYSGSKFLGDLYRFKILGIRPFNSYSAANIGFNESFSFIVEFGEHGNRQQQDTLGKERLTKINELYAIPYHVGAGLYYLGNYLGDDVLAKSIKSFSESRGRVSLKNILAEKTDKETVWFFDTYLT
;
A
#
# COMPACT_ATOMS: atom_id res chain seq x y z
N PHE A 1 -0.81 1.96 26.00
CA PHE A 1 -0.61 0.53 26.28
C PHE A 1 -1.65 -0.25 25.50
N VAL A 2 -1.20 -1.10 24.59
CA VAL A 2 -2.09 -2.00 23.83
C VAL A 2 -1.83 -3.38 24.39
N PHE A 3 -2.78 -3.90 25.18
CA PHE A 3 -2.81 -5.31 25.52
C PHE A 3 -3.64 -6.02 24.45
N ASP A 4 -2.97 -6.68 23.52
CA ASP A 4 -3.61 -7.67 22.67
C ASP A 4 -3.24 -9.04 23.24
N LEU A 5 -4.24 -9.84 23.57
CA LEU A 5 -4.09 -11.17 24.15
C LEU A 5 -3.88 -12.23 23.06
N THR A 6 -3.37 -11.86 21.90
CA THR A 6 -3.01 -12.84 20.87
C THR A 6 -1.71 -13.55 21.27
N ASP A 7 -1.73 -14.86 21.27
CA ASP A 7 -0.79 -15.74 21.95
C ASP A 7 0.60 -15.88 21.29
N SER A 8 0.89 -15.15 20.20
CA SER A 8 2.19 -15.29 19.53
C SER A 8 2.64 -14.04 18.81
N PHE A 9 3.68 -13.42 19.33
CA PHE A 9 4.44 -12.39 18.62
C PHE A 9 5.71 -12.99 18.06
N GLN A 10 6.02 -12.63 16.82
CA GLN A 10 7.34 -12.88 16.24
C GLN A 10 8.17 -11.61 16.24
N THR A 11 9.45 -11.78 16.54
CA THR A 11 10.44 -10.70 16.54
C THR A 11 11.44 -10.99 15.44
N VAL A 12 11.60 -10.02 14.52
CA VAL A 12 12.60 -10.05 13.45
C VAL A 12 13.60 -8.95 13.69
N GLU A 13 14.84 -9.33 13.96
CA GLU A 13 15.95 -8.40 14.09
C GLU A 13 16.47 -8.02 12.70
N ILE A 14 16.23 -6.79 12.29
CA ILE A 14 16.67 -6.27 10.99
C ILE A 14 18.13 -5.84 11.04
N SER A 15 18.49 -5.17 12.12
CA SER A 15 19.87 -4.74 12.42
C SER A 15 20.05 -4.70 13.93
N PRO A 16 21.29 -4.54 14.44
CA PRO A 16 21.56 -4.45 15.89
C PRO A 16 20.77 -3.35 16.60
N ASN A 17 20.30 -2.35 15.85
CA ASN A 17 19.59 -1.20 16.40
C ASN A 17 18.12 -1.10 15.93
N PHE A 18 17.62 -2.05 15.15
CA PHE A 18 16.25 -1.99 14.65
C PHE A 18 15.60 -3.37 14.59
N THR A 19 14.48 -3.49 15.26
CA THR A 19 13.70 -4.73 15.40
C THR A 19 12.26 -4.50 15.01
N ILE A 20 11.68 -5.44 14.28
CA ILE A 20 10.25 -5.48 13.95
C ILE A 20 9.58 -6.55 14.81
N VAL A 21 8.48 -6.20 15.47
CA VAL A 21 7.67 -7.12 16.27
C VAL A 21 6.28 -7.17 15.67
N THR A 22 5.78 -8.38 15.41
CA THR A 22 4.49 -8.58 14.75
C THR A 22 3.73 -9.78 15.32
N ASP A 23 2.40 -9.64 15.37
CA ASP A 23 1.42 -10.71 15.55
C ASP A 23 0.69 -11.08 14.24
N LEU A 24 1.06 -10.42 13.13
CA LEU A 24 0.54 -10.75 11.81
C LEU A 24 1.36 -11.91 11.25
N LEU A 25 0.87 -13.12 11.50
CA LEU A 25 1.51 -14.37 11.11
C LEU A 25 0.76 -14.99 9.93
N PRO A 26 1.45 -15.78 9.08
CA PRO A 26 0.80 -16.58 8.04
C PRO A 26 -0.13 -17.63 8.67
N GLY A 27 -0.98 -18.24 7.86
CA GLY A 27 -1.81 -19.36 8.28
C GLY A 27 -0.96 -20.58 8.68
N LYS A 28 -1.52 -21.48 9.47
CA LYS A 28 -0.79 -22.65 10.00
C LYS A 28 -0.21 -23.57 8.92
N ASN A 29 -0.79 -23.58 7.74
CA ASN A 29 -0.42 -24.42 6.61
C ASN A 29 0.27 -23.64 5.48
N ASP A 30 0.47 -22.32 5.66
CA ASP A 30 1.08 -21.48 4.65
C ASP A 30 2.60 -21.66 4.68
N GLU A 31 3.19 -21.90 3.52
CA GLU A 31 4.65 -22.04 3.37
C GLU A 31 5.27 -20.65 3.14
N VAL A 32 5.46 -19.89 4.23
CA VAL A 32 6.02 -18.52 4.18
C VAL A 32 7.21 -18.40 5.12
N ASP A 33 8.35 -17.96 4.58
CA ASP A 33 9.49 -17.52 5.37
C ASP A 33 9.28 -16.07 5.84
N ILE A 34 8.80 -15.93 7.07
CA ILE A 34 8.47 -14.66 7.68
C ILE A 34 9.71 -13.74 7.76
N GLU A 35 10.86 -14.27 8.17
CA GLU A 35 12.06 -13.45 8.34
C GLU A 35 12.54 -12.89 7.01
N SER A 36 12.59 -13.70 5.97
CA SER A 36 12.96 -13.30 4.62
C SER A 36 12.00 -12.25 4.06
N SER A 37 10.70 -12.49 4.19
CA SER A 37 9.65 -11.56 3.75
C SER A 37 9.73 -10.20 4.45
N VAL A 38 9.87 -10.20 5.77
CA VAL A 38 9.97 -8.98 6.56
C VAL A 38 11.23 -8.18 6.21
N ARG A 39 12.38 -8.84 6.05
CA ARG A 39 13.63 -8.19 5.64
C ARG A 39 13.53 -7.61 4.23
N ARG A 40 12.90 -8.33 3.29
CA ARG A 40 12.67 -7.86 1.92
C ARG A 40 11.82 -6.58 1.91
N ILE A 41 10.71 -6.58 2.63
CA ILE A 41 9.81 -5.44 2.74
C ILE A 41 10.50 -4.24 3.38
N ASP A 42 11.23 -4.42 4.47
CA ASP A 42 11.97 -3.33 5.12
C ASP A 42 13.05 -2.75 4.20
N THR A 43 13.84 -3.59 3.56
CA THR A 43 14.89 -3.17 2.62
C THR A 43 14.30 -2.41 1.43
N PHE A 44 13.21 -2.91 0.86
CA PHE A 44 12.50 -2.24 -0.22
C PHE A 44 11.98 -0.87 0.21
N THR A 45 11.32 -0.79 1.36
CA THR A 45 10.75 0.46 1.88
C THR A 45 11.82 1.52 2.07
N LYS A 46 12.98 1.16 2.60
CA LYS A 46 14.11 2.09 2.84
C LYS A 46 14.78 2.61 1.55
N ARG A 47 14.52 1.99 0.41
CA ARG A 47 14.96 2.56 -0.89
C ARG A 47 14.13 3.78 -1.29
N ILE A 48 12.84 3.78 -0.94
CA ILE A 48 11.88 4.81 -1.33
C ILE A 48 11.68 5.86 -0.24
N LEU A 49 11.70 5.45 1.01
CA LEU A 49 11.48 6.29 2.19
C LEU A 49 12.77 6.46 3.00
N ASP A 50 12.79 7.48 3.87
CA ASP A 50 13.87 7.64 4.84
C ASP A 50 13.78 6.59 5.95
N THR A 51 14.91 6.37 6.65
CA THR A 51 14.99 5.40 7.73
C THR A 51 14.39 5.94 9.02
N LEU A 52 13.75 5.05 9.79
CA LEU A 52 13.26 5.39 11.11
C LEU A 52 14.42 5.55 12.10
N SER A 53 14.29 6.53 12.99
CA SER A 53 15.18 6.70 14.14
C SER A 53 14.85 5.76 15.30
N ASN A 54 13.70 5.11 15.27
CA ASN A 54 13.22 4.22 16.31
C ASN A 54 13.99 2.89 16.31
N LYS A 55 14.16 2.32 17.49
CA LYS A 55 14.81 1.00 17.66
C LYS A 55 13.86 -0.18 17.43
N LYS A 56 12.55 0.08 17.44
CA LYS A 56 11.52 -0.95 17.36
C LYS A 56 10.31 -0.45 16.59
N LEU A 57 9.81 -1.26 15.67
CA LEU A 57 8.55 -1.04 14.98
C LEU A 57 7.57 -2.16 15.34
N LEU A 58 6.35 -1.78 15.69
CA LEU A 58 5.28 -2.71 16.00
C LEU A 58 4.32 -2.80 14.80
N VAL A 59 4.15 -4.01 14.25
CA VAL A 59 3.27 -4.28 13.10
C VAL A 59 2.18 -5.24 13.56
N LEU A 60 0.96 -4.75 13.69
CA LEU A 60 -0.12 -5.51 14.31
C LEU A 60 -1.17 -5.98 13.31
N ARG A 61 -1.61 -7.21 13.49
CA ARG A 61 -2.72 -7.80 12.72
C ARG A 61 -3.97 -6.93 12.76
N LYS A 62 -4.28 -6.32 13.90
CA LYS A 62 -5.42 -5.42 14.05
C LYS A 62 -5.35 -4.20 13.12
N ASP A 63 -4.15 -3.71 12.79
CA ASP A 63 -4.00 -2.55 11.92
C ASP A 63 -4.31 -2.93 10.47
N TYR A 64 -3.94 -4.14 10.05
CA TYR A 64 -4.42 -4.69 8.78
C TYR A 64 -5.94 -4.90 8.76
N VAL A 65 -6.51 -5.48 9.81
CA VAL A 65 -7.97 -5.73 9.90
C VAL A 65 -8.78 -4.45 9.82
N LYS A 66 -8.26 -3.35 10.39
CA LYS A 66 -8.90 -2.03 10.32
C LYS A 66 -8.79 -1.37 8.95
N ASN A 67 -7.76 -1.68 8.19
CA ASN A 67 -7.48 -1.09 6.88
C ASN A 67 -6.97 -2.16 5.90
N PRO A 68 -7.81 -3.13 5.52
CA PRO A 68 -7.41 -4.23 4.64
C PRO A 68 -7.22 -3.76 3.19
N ILE A 69 -6.53 -4.57 2.40
CA ILE A 69 -6.49 -4.39 0.95
C ILE A 69 -7.78 -4.96 0.36
N PHE A 70 -8.41 -4.22 -0.53
CA PHE A 70 -9.59 -4.70 -1.23
C PHE A 70 -9.24 -5.93 -2.09
N GLY A 71 -10.05 -6.99 -2.00
CA GLY A 71 -9.85 -8.22 -2.78
C GLY A 71 -8.86 -9.24 -2.19
N VAL A 72 -7.95 -8.83 -1.31
CA VAL A 72 -6.93 -9.74 -0.75
C VAL A 72 -7.43 -10.42 0.53
N GLY A 73 -7.55 -11.75 0.46
CA GLY A 73 -8.00 -12.58 1.59
C GLY A 73 -9.49 -12.56 1.88
N GLN A 74 -10.31 -11.83 1.11
CA GLN A 74 -11.77 -11.82 1.24
C GLN A 74 -12.41 -13.07 0.61
N LEU A 75 -11.72 -13.70 -0.35
CA LEU A 75 -12.08 -14.97 -0.96
C LEU A 75 -11.19 -16.10 -0.43
N ALA A 76 -10.93 -16.10 0.87
CA ALA A 76 -9.97 -17.02 1.51
C ALA A 76 -10.23 -18.51 1.22
N PHE A 77 -11.48 -18.89 0.98
CA PHE A 77 -11.86 -20.25 0.64
C PHE A 77 -11.41 -20.69 -0.77
N LEU A 78 -11.14 -19.75 -1.67
CA LEU A 78 -10.65 -20.02 -3.03
C LEU A 78 -9.13 -19.85 -3.14
N ASN A 79 -8.51 -19.21 -2.17
CA ASN A 79 -7.08 -18.85 -2.11
C ASN A 79 -6.47 -18.55 -3.50
N PRO A 80 -6.89 -17.48 -4.20
CA PRO A 80 -6.51 -17.24 -5.59
C PRO A 80 -5.08 -16.73 -5.76
N PHE A 81 -4.37 -16.47 -4.68
CA PHE A 81 -3.00 -15.96 -4.68
C PHE A 81 -2.05 -16.91 -3.96
N PRO A 82 -0.76 -16.92 -4.30
CA PRO A 82 0.26 -17.62 -3.52
C PRO A 82 0.29 -17.13 -2.06
N ASP A 83 0.56 -18.02 -1.12
CA ASP A 83 0.56 -17.70 0.32
C ASP A 83 1.56 -16.60 0.67
N GLU A 84 2.74 -16.62 0.06
CA GLU A 84 3.75 -15.56 0.22
C GLU A 84 3.22 -14.20 -0.24
N PHE A 85 2.56 -14.12 -1.41
CA PHE A 85 1.94 -12.88 -1.90
C PHE A 85 0.89 -12.34 -0.93
N ILE A 86 0.01 -13.22 -0.42
CA ILE A 86 -1.03 -12.83 0.53
C ILE A 86 -0.39 -12.32 1.82
N TYR A 87 0.58 -13.03 2.34
CA TYR A 87 1.27 -12.65 3.56
C TYR A 87 1.98 -11.31 3.40
N GLU A 88 2.81 -11.18 2.37
CA GLU A 88 3.62 -9.99 2.17
C GLU A 88 2.79 -8.73 1.90
N THR A 89 1.75 -8.85 1.09
CA THR A 89 0.87 -7.69 0.81
C THR A 89 0.12 -7.25 2.07
N LYS A 90 -0.37 -8.19 2.88
CA LYS A 90 -1.00 -7.90 4.19
C LYS A 90 0.00 -7.27 5.16
N PHE A 91 1.17 -7.89 5.29
CA PHE A 91 2.23 -7.41 6.18
C PHE A 91 2.68 -6.02 5.76
N MET A 92 2.98 -5.81 4.48
CA MET A 92 3.42 -4.53 3.94
C MET A 92 2.40 -3.41 4.19
N LYS A 93 1.10 -3.71 4.04
CA LYS A 93 0.03 -2.74 4.33
C LYS A 93 0.07 -2.28 5.79
N ALA A 94 0.15 -3.21 6.74
CA ALA A 94 0.23 -2.89 8.17
C ALA A 94 1.58 -2.25 8.54
N TYR A 95 2.68 -2.76 7.97
CA TYR A 95 4.01 -2.24 8.16
C TYR A 95 4.13 -0.78 7.72
N LEU A 96 3.70 -0.46 6.50
CA LEU A 96 3.74 0.91 5.98
C LEU A 96 2.85 1.85 6.78
N ALA A 97 1.69 1.40 7.28
CA ALA A 97 0.85 2.22 8.14
C ALA A 97 1.59 2.61 9.42
N SER A 98 2.25 1.66 10.08
CA SER A 98 3.07 1.93 11.28
C SER A 98 4.32 2.76 10.94
N TYR A 99 4.99 2.43 9.83
CA TYR A 99 6.21 3.10 9.39
C TYR A 99 5.97 4.59 9.08
N LEU A 100 4.95 4.90 8.31
CA LEU A 100 4.63 6.29 7.93
C LEU A 100 4.13 7.12 9.13
N ASN A 101 3.43 6.50 10.09
CA ASN A 101 3.04 7.16 11.33
C ASN A 101 4.24 7.58 12.19
N GLU A 102 5.31 6.77 12.21
CA GLU A 102 6.54 7.09 12.94
C GLU A 102 7.44 8.06 12.16
N LEU A 103 7.40 7.97 10.82
CA LEU A 103 8.24 8.77 9.95
C LEU A 103 7.76 10.22 9.85
N PHE A 104 6.45 10.43 9.67
CA PHE A 104 5.89 11.74 9.40
C PHE A 104 5.47 12.48 10.67
N SER A 105 5.75 13.79 10.69
CA SER A 105 5.30 14.73 11.73
C SER A 105 4.09 15.55 11.28
N ILE A 106 3.34 15.08 10.31
CA ILE A 106 2.15 15.73 9.78
C ILE A 106 0.90 15.33 10.58
N ASN A 107 -0.16 16.13 10.44
CA ASN A 107 -1.45 15.76 11.01
C ASN A 107 -2.15 14.74 10.11
N ILE A 108 -1.95 13.45 10.38
CA ILE A 108 -2.51 12.33 9.61
C ILE A 108 -4.05 12.31 9.53
N ARG A 109 -4.77 13.08 10.36
CA ARG A 109 -6.21 13.23 10.24
C ARG A 109 -6.61 14.21 9.16
N LYS A 110 -5.83 15.29 8.99
CA LYS A 110 -6.06 16.30 7.96
C LYS A 110 -5.45 15.91 6.62
N GLU A 111 -4.27 15.29 6.68
CA GLU A 111 -3.44 14.98 5.51
C GLU A 111 -3.34 13.47 5.29
N HIS A 112 -4.41 12.73 5.63
CA HIS A 112 -4.42 11.28 5.50
C HIS A 112 -4.28 10.82 4.04
N TRP A 113 -4.72 11.65 3.08
CA TRP A 113 -4.60 11.39 1.66
C TRP A 113 -3.17 11.13 1.22
N ILE A 114 -2.21 11.93 1.73
CA ILE A 114 -0.80 11.77 1.34
C ILE A 114 -0.18 10.52 1.96
N THR A 115 -0.48 10.22 3.22
CA THR A 115 0.02 8.99 3.84
C THR A 115 -0.58 7.75 3.20
N GLY A 116 -1.88 7.75 2.92
CA GLY A 116 -2.58 6.68 2.21
C GLY A 116 -2.11 6.53 0.76
N GLY A 117 -1.89 7.65 0.09
CA GLY A 117 -1.36 7.67 -1.28
C GLY A 117 0.07 7.14 -1.36
N ILE A 118 0.97 7.60 -0.50
CA ILE A 118 2.36 7.09 -0.44
C ILE A 118 2.37 5.60 -0.07
N GLN A 119 1.54 5.18 0.89
CA GLN A 119 1.40 3.76 1.24
C GLN A 119 1.02 2.93 0.01
N THR A 120 0.00 3.35 -0.74
CA THR A 120 -0.48 2.64 -1.93
C THR A 120 0.59 2.66 -3.03
N TYR A 121 1.22 3.80 -3.29
CA TYR A 121 2.31 3.92 -4.26
C TYR A 121 3.46 2.94 -3.96
N VAL A 122 3.94 2.92 -2.72
CA VAL A 122 5.04 2.01 -2.31
C VAL A 122 4.62 0.55 -2.46
N MET A 123 3.36 0.21 -2.15
CA MET A 123 2.82 -1.14 -2.38
C MET A 123 2.76 -1.50 -3.87
N MET A 124 2.33 -0.57 -4.74
CA MET A 124 2.30 -0.79 -6.19
C MET A 124 3.70 -1.06 -6.75
N GLN A 125 4.70 -0.28 -6.33
CA GLN A 125 6.10 -0.49 -6.70
C GLN A 125 6.63 -1.85 -6.22
N TYR A 126 6.26 -2.27 -5.00
CA TYR A 126 6.64 -3.58 -4.47
C TYR A 126 6.05 -4.73 -5.29
N VAL A 127 4.76 -4.66 -5.59
CA VAL A 127 4.08 -5.67 -6.40
C VAL A 127 4.67 -5.73 -7.82
N GLU A 128 5.00 -4.60 -8.39
CA GLU A 128 5.62 -4.55 -9.71
C GLU A 128 7.00 -5.21 -9.74
N GLU A 129 7.82 -4.98 -8.72
CA GLU A 129 9.17 -5.54 -8.64
C GLU A 129 9.16 -7.05 -8.36
N PHE A 130 8.34 -7.51 -7.41
CA PHE A 130 8.40 -8.89 -6.92
C PHE A 130 7.27 -9.78 -7.45
N TYR A 131 6.19 -9.20 -7.93
CA TYR A 131 4.95 -9.90 -8.30
C TYR A 131 4.31 -9.35 -9.58
N SER A 132 5.10 -8.90 -10.55
CA SER A 132 4.64 -8.25 -11.80
C SER A 132 3.62 -9.06 -12.61
N GLY A 133 3.62 -10.38 -12.46
CA GLY A 133 2.66 -11.27 -13.13
C GLY A 133 1.32 -11.44 -12.39
N SER A 134 1.18 -10.87 -11.17
CA SER A 134 -0.03 -11.05 -10.36
C SER A 134 -1.23 -10.36 -10.99
N LYS A 135 -2.36 -11.08 -11.04
CA LYS A 135 -3.63 -10.57 -11.56
C LYS A 135 -4.57 -10.19 -10.43
N PHE A 136 -5.51 -9.31 -10.69
CA PHE A 136 -6.51 -8.85 -9.71
C PHE A 136 -7.30 -9.99 -9.08
N LEU A 137 -7.69 -10.97 -9.89
CA LEU A 137 -8.40 -12.17 -9.42
C LEU A 137 -7.45 -13.33 -9.08
N GLY A 138 -6.13 -13.08 -8.97
CA GLY A 138 -5.14 -14.12 -8.74
C GLY A 138 -5.25 -15.24 -9.77
N ASP A 139 -5.13 -16.47 -9.32
CA ASP A 139 -5.21 -17.67 -10.20
C ASP A 139 -6.66 -18.14 -10.49
N LEU A 140 -7.70 -17.39 -10.08
CA LEU A 140 -9.10 -17.76 -10.38
C LEU A 140 -9.36 -17.92 -11.87
N TYR A 141 -8.65 -17.18 -12.73
CA TYR A 141 -8.78 -17.33 -14.18
C TYR A 141 -8.36 -18.72 -14.68
N ARG A 142 -7.53 -19.45 -13.93
CA ARG A 142 -7.08 -20.83 -14.22
C ARG A 142 -8.05 -21.86 -13.67
N PHE A 143 -8.97 -21.50 -12.78
CA PHE A 143 -9.88 -22.41 -12.12
C PHE A 143 -10.82 -23.09 -13.13
N LYS A 144 -10.88 -24.41 -13.07
CA LYS A 144 -11.73 -25.23 -13.96
C LYS A 144 -12.85 -25.86 -13.14
N ILE A 145 -14.09 -25.67 -13.59
CA ILE A 145 -15.27 -26.40 -13.10
C ILE A 145 -15.74 -27.28 -14.23
N LEU A 146 -15.74 -28.60 -14.05
CA LEU A 146 -16.16 -29.60 -15.07
C LEU A 146 -15.48 -29.38 -16.44
N GLY A 147 -14.18 -28.99 -16.42
CA GLY A 147 -13.42 -28.75 -17.66
C GLY A 147 -13.62 -27.37 -18.29
N ILE A 148 -14.57 -26.58 -17.81
CA ILE A 148 -14.84 -25.20 -18.25
C ILE A 148 -14.09 -24.23 -17.35
N ARG A 149 -13.54 -23.15 -17.94
CA ARG A 149 -12.92 -22.03 -17.21
C ARG A 149 -13.89 -20.85 -17.15
N PRO A 150 -14.79 -20.77 -16.16
CA PRO A 150 -15.85 -19.78 -16.14
C PRO A 150 -15.34 -18.34 -16.05
N PHE A 151 -14.14 -18.14 -15.48
CA PHE A 151 -13.53 -16.83 -15.31
C PHE A 151 -12.61 -16.39 -16.46
N ASN A 152 -12.31 -17.28 -17.41
CA ASN A 152 -11.40 -16.96 -18.52
C ASN A 152 -11.94 -15.90 -19.49
N SER A 153 -13.25 -15.80 -19.61
CA SER A 153 -13.93 -14.81 -20.45
C SER A 153 -14.25 -13.51 -19.72
N TYR A 154 -13.90 -13.41 -18.44
CA TYR A 154 -14.16 -12.22 -17.63
C TYR A 154 -13.02 -11.22 -17.84
N SER A 155 -13.33 -10.04 -18.37
CA SER A 155 -12.31 -9.01 -18.65
C SER A 155 -11.48 -8.65 -17.39
N ALA A 156 -12.11 -8.64 -16.22
CA ALA A 156 -11.44 -8.41 -14.94
C ALA A 156 -10.37 -9.48 -14.58
N ALA A 157 -10.45 -10.69 -15.17
CA ALA A 157 -9.43 -11.72 -14.95
C ALA A 157 -8.07 -11.38 -15.59
N ASN A 158 -8.06 -10.46 -16.56
CA ASN A 158 -6.84 -10.02 -17.24
C ASN A 158 -6.23 -8.75 -16.65
N ILE A 159 -6.94 -8.07 -15.75
CA ILE A 159 -6.47 -6.86 -15.07
C ILE A 159 -5.29 -7.24 -14.17
N GLY A 160 -4.18 -6.51 -14.25
CA GLY A 160 -3.05 -6.64 -13.33
C GLY A 160 -3.44 -6.26 -11.90
N PHE A 161 -2.71 -6.78 -10.92
CA PHE A 161 -3.02 -6.46 -9.53
C PHE A 161 -2.94 -4.95 -9.27
N ASN A 162 -1.93 -4.26 -9.79
CA ASN A 162 -1.79 -2.81 -9.65
C ASN A 162 -2.91 -2.02 -10.35
N GLU A 163 -3.40 -2.49 -11.49
CA GLU A 163 -4.52 -1.87 -12.19
C GLU A 163 -5.83 -1.95 -11.39
N SER A 164 -5.93 -2.90 -10.45
CA SER A 164 -7.11 -3.03 -9.58
C SER A 164 -7.35 -1.81 -8.70
N PHE A 165 -6.30 -1.08 -8.34
CA PHE A 165 -6.43 0.15 -7.55
C PHE A 165 -7.24 1.21 -8.32
N SER A 166 -6.89 1.45 -9.59
CA SER A 166 -7.64 2.37 -10.46
C SER A 166 -9.05 1.87 -10.73
N PHE A 167 -9.22 0.56 -10.97
CA PHE A 167 -10.55 -0.04 -11.20
C PHE A 167 -11.51 0.19 -10.02
N ILE A 168 -11.03 0.09 -8.79
CA ILE A 168 -11.83 0.33 -7.58
C ILE A 168 -12.23 1.80 -7.47
N VAL A 169 -11.35 2.72 -7.84
CA VAL A 169 -11.63 4.17 -7.88
C VAL A 169 -12.73 4.46 -8.89
N GLU A 170 -12.57 4.01 -10.14
CA GLU A 170 -13.57 4.17 -11.19
C GLU A 170 -14.94 3.63 -10.81
N PHE A 171 -14.97 2.47 -10.13
CA PHE A 171 -16.23 1.90 -9.63
C PHE A 171 -16.89 2.80 -8.58
N GLY A 172 -16.10 3.47 -7.73
CA GLY A 172 -16.58 4.45 -6.76
C GLY A 172 -17.14 5.71 -7.43
N GLU A 173 -16.47 6.20 -8.47
CA GLU A 173 -16.87 7.36 -9.27
C GLU A 173 -18.21 7.15 -9.96
N HIS A 174 -18.39 6.02 -10.65
CA HIS A 174 -19.67 5.65 -11.30
C HIS A 174 -20.84 5.59 -10.32
N GLY A 175 -20.56 5.34 -9.04
CA GLY A 175 -21.56 5.36 -7.97
C GLY A 175 -21.85 6.73 -7.37
N ASN A 176 -21.24 7.81 -7.84
CA ASN A 176 -21.31 9.16 -7.26
C ASN A 176 -20.98 9.19 -5.75
N ARG A 177 -20.03 8.36 -5.31
CA ARG A 177 -19.68 8.17 -3.89
C ARG A 177 -18.30 8.73 -3.54
N GLN A 178 -17.59 9.27 -4.52
CA GLN A 178 -16.26 9.84 -4.27
C GLN A 178 -16.36 11.16 -3.51
N GLN A 179 -15.52 11.30 -2.52
CA GLN A 179 -15.33 12.53 -1.76
C GLN A 179 -13.98 13.16 -2.13
N GLN A 180 -13.84 14.45 -1.89
CA GLN A 180 -12.59 15.16 -2.15
C GLN A 180 -11.42 14.52 -1.41
N ASP A 181 -10.30 14.32 -2.11
CA ASP A 181 -9.11 13.66 -1.57
C ASP A 181 -8.54 14.37 -0.33
N THR A 182 -8.56 15.68 -0.34
CA THR A 182 -8.01 16.54 0.73
C THR A 182 -8.96 16.73 1.92
N LEU A 183 -10.14 16.10 1.90
CA LEU A 183 -11.09 16.19 2.99
C LEU A 183 -10.53 15.51 4.26
N GLY A 184 -10.70 16.13 5.43
CA GLY A 184 -10.25 15.57 6.69
C GLY A 184 -10.92 14.22 7.00
N LYS A 185 -10.16 13.31 7.59
CA LYS A 185 -10.55 11.91 7.85
C LYS A 185 -11.88 11.76 8.59
N GLU A 186 -12.18 12.67 9.53
CA GLU A 186 -13.43 12.65 10.30
C GLU A 186 -14.69 12.95 9.47
N ARG A 187 -14.53 13.45 8.26
CA ARG A 187 -15.64 13.79 7.34
C ARG A 187 -15.83 12.76 6.24
N LEU A 188 -14.96 11.77 6.18
CA LEU A 188 -14.98 10.74 5.15
C LEU A 188 -15.91 9.59 5.49
N THR A 189 -16.54 9.05 4.47
CA THR A 189 -17.14 7.71 4.55
C THR A 189 -16.04 6.66 4.64
N LYS A 190 -16.34 5.51 5.25
CA LYS A 190 -15.35 4.44 5.41
C LYS A 190 -14.77 3.93 4.09
N ILE A 191 -15.55 3.90 3.04
CA ILE A 191 -15.06 3.45 1.72
C ILE A 191 -14.05 4.44 1.14
N ASN A 192 -14.28 5.75 1.30
CA ASN A 192 -13.35 6.78 0.86
C ASN A 192 -12.08 6.81 1.72
N GLU A 193 -12.23 6.69 3.06
CA GLU A 193 -11.10 6.63 3.99
C GLU A 193 -10.17 5.46 3.70
N LEU A 194 -10.74 4.25 3.47
CA LEU A 194 -9.95 3.02 3.39
C LEU A 194 -9.44 2.71 1.98
N TYR A 195 -10.21 3.07 0.96
CA TYR A 195 -9.96 2.60 -0.40
C TYR A 195 -9.90 3.72 -1.43
N ALA A 196 -11.00 4.46 -1.65
CA ALA A 196 -11.09 5.36 -2.80
C ALA A 196 -9.96 6.40 -2.80
N ILE A 197 -9.79 7.16 -1.72
CA ILE A 197 -8.77 8.20 -1.65
C ILE A 197 -7.34 7.65 -1.64
N PRO A 198 -6.96 6.68 -0.77
CA PRO A 198 -5.63 6.10 -0.83
C PRO A 198 -5.27 5.52 -2.19
N TYR A 199 -6.21 4.88 -2.86
CA TYR A 199 -5.98 4.25 -4.16
C TYR A 199 -5.90 5.29 -5.29
N HIS A 200 -6.80 6.29 -5.29
CA HIS A 200 -6.75 7.39 -6.25
C HIS A 200 -5.40 8.12 -6.17
N VAL A 201 -5.04 8.58 -4.99
CA VAL A 201 -3.76 9.29 -4.80
C VAL A 201 -2.56 8.39 -5.11
N GLY A 202 -2.58 7.13 -4.68
CA GLY A 202 -1.49 6.18 -4.95
C GLY A 202 -1.31 5.88 -6.42
N ALA A 203 -2.40 5.63 -7.15
CA ALA A 203 -2.39 5.46 -8.60
C ALA A 203 -1.91 6.73 -9.30
N GLY A 204 -2.37 7.89 -8.86
CA GLY A 204 -1.91 9.17 -9.38
C GLY A 204 -0.42 9.40 -9.18
N LEU A 205 0.13 9.05 -8.03
CA LEU A 205 1.58 9.07 -7.79
C LEU A 205 2.32 8.10 -8.72
N TYR A 206 1.77 6.92 -8.94
CA TYR A 206 2.35 5.95 -9.88
C TYR A 206 2.39 6.49 -11.31
N TYR A 207 1.30 7.10 -11.79
CA TYR A 207 1.28 7.75 -13.11
C TYR A 207 2.19 8.99 -13.18
N LEU A 208 2.25 9.77 -12.10
CA LEU A 208 3.18 10.90 -11.99
C LEU A 208 4.64 10.42 -12.08
N GLY A 209 4.97 9.28 -11.44
CA GLY A 209 6.29 8.64 -11.56
C GLY A 209 6.64 8.31 -13.01
N ASN A 210 5.72 7.67 -13.72
CA ASN A 210 5.90 7.35 -15.15
C ASN A 210 6.08 8.61 -16.01
N TYR A 211 5.36 9.68 -15.71
CA TYR A 211 5.49 10.96 -16.40
C TYR A 211 6.83 11.66 -16.11
N LEU A 212 7.25 11.69 -14.86
CA LEU A 212 8.47 12.38 -14.43
C LEU A 212 9.74 11.58 -14.76
N GLY A 213 9.64 10.27 -14.70
CA GLY A 213 10.71 9.30 -14.59
C GLY A 213 10.82 8.83 -13.14
N ASP A 214 10.95 7.53 -12.96
CA ASP A 214 10.86 6.84 -11.66
C ASP A 214 11.79 7.43 -10.61
N ASP A 215 13.00 7.77 -11.00
CA ASP A 215 14.01 8.37 -10.12
C ASP A 215 13.59 9.72 -9.53
N VAL A 216 12.88 10.55 -10.29
CA VAL A 216 12.51 11.91 -9.85
C VAL A 216 11.46 11.83 -8.75
N LEU A 217 10.41 11.03 -8.95
CA LEU A 217 9.36 10.88 -7.95
C LEU A 217 9.87 10.17 -6.70
N ALA A 218 10.63 9.07 -6.86
CA ALA A 218 11.19 8.34 -5.72
C ALA A 218 12.10 9.24 -4.87
N LYS A 219 13.00 10.02 -5.50
CA LYS A 219 13.84 11.00 -4.80
C LYS A 219 13.03 12.12 -4.14
N SER A 220 11.91 12.51 -4.75
CA SER A 220 11.03 13.53 -4.16
C SER A 220 10.28 13.01 -2.95
N ILE A 221 9.75 11.79 -3.01
CA ILE A 221 9.11 11.12 -1.87
C ILE A 221 10.14 10.89 -0.75
N LYS A 222 11.36 10.50 -1.08
CA LYS A 222 12.43 10.38 -0.09
C LYS A 222 12.74 11.70 0.59
N SER A 223 12.90 12.79 -0.17
CA SER A 223 13.12 14.12 0.40
C SER A 223 11.92 14.61 1.23
N PHE A 224 10.70 14.29 0.81
CA PHE A 224 9.50 14.55 1.61
C PHE A 224 9.55 13.79 2.95
N SER A 225 9.97 12.53 2.93
CA SER A 225 10.10 11.71 4.13
C SER A 225 11.24 12.20 5.05
N GLU A 226 12.39 12.59 4.50
CA GLU A 226 13.52 13.20 5.24
C GLU A 226 13.10 14.50 5.93
N SER A 227 12.25 15.30 5.27
CA SER A 227 11.65 16.50 5.88
C SER A 227 10.59 16.16 6.95
N ARG A 228 10.23 14.88 7.10
CA ARG A 228 9.11 14.38 7.91
C ARG A 228 7.76 15.02 7.52
N GLY A 229 7.59 15.34 6.25
CA GLY A 229 6.40 15.98 5.71
C GLY A 229 6.29 17.48 6.02
N ARG A 230 7.31 18.12 6.58
CA ARG A 230 7.30 19.55 6.89
C ARG A 230 7.39 20.44 5.64
N VAL A 231 8.05 19.97 4.60
CA VAL A 231 8.07 20.62 3.29
C VAL A 231 7.06 19.92 2.39
N SER A 232 6.20 20.64 1.70
CA SER A 232 5.18 20.01 0.87
C SER A 232 5.78 19.27 -0.31
N LEU A 233 5.17 18.13 -0.68
CA LEU A 233 5.61 17.35 -1.83
C LEU A 233 5.54 18.17 -3.13
N LYS A 234 4.56 19.07 -3.27
CA LYS A 234 4.44 20.01 -4.39
C LYS A 234 5.69 20.88 -4.55
N ASN A 235 6.18 21.46 -3.45
CA ASN A 235 7.38 22.29 -3.47
C ASN A 235 8.63 21.48 -3.80
N ILE A 236 8.78 20.31 -3.20
CA ILE A 236 9.92 19.42 -3.47
C ILE A 236 9.95 19.01 -4.94
N LEU A 237 8.82 18.67 -5.53
CA LEU A 237 8.74 18.33 -6.96
C LEU A 237 9.11 19.51 -7.84
N ALA A 238 8.61 20.71 -7.53
CA ALA A 238 8.95 21.93 -8.27
C ALA A 238 10.45 22.26 -8.26
N GLU A 239 11.18 21.85 -7.22
CA GLU A 239 12.64 22.02 -7.13
C GLU A 239 13.43 20.93 -7.87
N LYS A 240 12.85 19.73 -8.04
CA LYS A 240 13.57 18.56 -8.59
C LYS A 240 13.33 18.32 -10.07
N THR A 241 12.37 19.00 -10.69
CA THR A 241 12.04 18.80 -12.09
C THR A 241 11.54 20.08 -12.75
N ASP A 242 11.92 20.28 -14.02
CA ASP A 242 11.37 21.34 -14.88
C ASP A 242 10.01 20.96 -15.49
N LYS A 243 9.57 19.71 -15.32
CA LYS A 243 8.26 19.26 -15.81
C LYS A 243 7.15 19.84 -14.96
N GLU A 244 6.05 20.21 -15.61
CA GLU A 244 4.89 20.74 -14.91
C GLU A 244 4.23 19.67 -14.03
N THR A 245 4.09 19.97 -12.74
CA THR A 245 3.48 19.07 -11.75
C THR A 245 2.25 19.68 -11.06
N VAL A 246 1.95 20.93 -11.38
CA VAL A 246 0.85 21.71 -10.75
C VAL A 246 -0.50 21.02 -10.99
N TRP A 247 -0.71 20.48 -12.21
CA TRP A 247 -1.94 19.75 -12.56
C TRP A 247 -2.24 18.59 -11.61
N PHE A 248 -1.21 17.90 -11.09
CA PHE A 248 -1.40 16.79 -10.16
C PHE A 248 -2.04 17.26 -8.85
N PHE A 249 -1.56 18.38 -8.30
CA PHE A 249 -2.06 18.89 -7.01
C PHE A 249 -3.34 19.72 -7.14
N ASP A 250 -3.51 20.44 -8.23
CA ASP A 250 -4.57 21.44 -8.36
C ASP A 250 -5.76 20.93 -9.21
N THR A 251 -5.58 19.84 -9.96
CA THR A 251 -6.62 19.30 -10.85
C THR A 251 -6.92 17.84 -10.57
N TYR A 252 -5.88 17.01 -10.37
CA TYR A 252 -6.05 15.59 -10.14
C TYR A 252 -6.48 15.29 -8.70
N LEU A 253 -5.84 15.93 -7.70
CA LEU A 253 -6.23 15.84 -6.31
C LEU A 253 -7.36 16.84 -6.02
N THR A 254 -8.60 16.44 -6.13
CA THR A 254 -9.79 17.30 -5.95
C THR A 254 -10.47 17.12 -4.61
#